data_20916c8d1048db42cbdafc01ba907f7c
#
_entry.id   20916c8d1048db42cbdafc01ba907f7c
#
_cell.length_a   1.000
_cell.length_b   1.000
_cell.length_c   1.000
_cell.angle_alpha   90.00
_cell.angle_beta   90.00
_cell.angle_gamma   90.00
#
_symmetry.space_group_name_H-M   'P 1'
#
loop_
_entity.id
_entity.type
_entity.pdbx_description
1 polymer ?
#
loop_
_entity_poly.entity_id
_entity_poly.type
_entity_poly.pdbx_seq_one_letter_code
_entity_poly.pdbx_strand_id
1 'polypeptide(L)'
;NYTGSFTKNFNIVPTDIYRANIDCEYEQSYCAGKPVQPKPIVTYNDIVLAEGVDYEIEYEDDLWRAWLAFAYIKGIGNFNGTDSFEYNVVEAEISSENISVDTSCTYTGYAQTPAPVVTVSGEVLRRGVDYNVSYTNNVNAGTGYMTIAGMNGYTGYVTVPFTISPKAVSEVEILKIADVDYTGNAVRPSLFVKADGNMIKSSDYTVTYYNNTNVGTATAVVTLGGNYESRYPVSTTFKIVLGKPK
;
A
#
# COMPACT_ATOMS: atom_id res chain seq x y z
N ASN A 1 2.48 23.77 -88.31
CA ASN A 1 2.10 24.15 -86.91
C ASN A 1 0.83 23.36 -86.55
N TYR A 2 0.95 22.45 -85.59
CA TYR A 2 -0.22 21.76 -85.04
C TYR A 2 -0.61 22.46 -83.72
N THR A 3 -1.79 22.98 -83.69
CA THR A 3 -2.40 23.52 -82.47
C THR A 3 -3.62 22.67 -82.13
N GLY A 4 -3.55 21.93 -81.06
CA GLY A 4 -4.62 21.10 -80.54
C GLY A 4 -4.33 20.72 -79.11
N SER A 5 -5.38 20.68 -78.25
CA SER A 5 -5.32 20.12 -76.89
C SER A 5 -5.88 18.69 -76.99
N PHE A 6 -5.24 17.79 -76.24
CA PHE A 6 -5.75 16.44 -76.04
C PHE A 6 -6.04 16.25 -74.55
N THR A 7 -7.28 15.85 -74.24
CA THR A 7 -7.69 15.55 -72.89
C THR A 7 -7.83 14.04 -72.76
N LYS A 8 -7.12 13.46 -71.76
CA LYS A 8 -7.27 12.05 -71.38
C LYS A 8 -7.74 12.00 -69.93
N ASN A 9 -8.87 11.37 -69.71
CA ASN A 9 -9.37 11.09 -68.38
C ASN A 9 -8.66 9.88 -67.80
N PHE A 10 -8.32 9.93 -66.53
CA PHE A 10 -7.83 8.80 -65.75
C PHE A 10 -8.55 8.77 -64.39
N ASN A 11 -8.68 7.56 -63.86
CA ASN A 11 -9.26 7.38 -62.49
C ASN A 11 -8.12 7.23 -61.51
N ILE A 12 -8.19 7.96 -60.42
CA ILE A 12 -7.41 7.70 -59.23
C ILE A 12 -8.20 6.72 -58.38
N VAL A 13 -7.64 5.57 -58.09
CA VAL A 13 -8.22 4.55 -57.25
C VAL A 13 -7.50 4.54 -55.91
N PRO A 14 -8.24 4.31 -54.79
CA PRO A 14 -7.63 4.18 -53.50
C PRO A 14 -6.59 3.04 -53.45
N THR A 15 -5.56 3.22 -52.63
CA THR A 15 -4.54 2.22 -52.38
C THR A 15 -5.03 1.31 -51.24
N ASP A 16 -4.75 0.02 -51.35
CA ASP A 16 -5.10 -0.92 -50.25
C ASP A 16 -4.21 -0.67 -49.03
N ILE A 17 -4.84 -0.44 -47.85
CA ILE A 17 -4.16 -0.16 -46.58
C ILE A 17 -3.29 -1.33 -46.12
N TYR A 18 -3.57 -2.54 -46.52
CA TYR A 18 -2.74 -3.74 -46.28
C TYR A 18 -1.27 -3.56 -46.77
N ARG A 19 -1.00 -2.58 -47.62
CA ARG A 19 0.38 -2.22 -48.08
C ARG A 19 1.08 -1.25 -47.17
N ALA A 20 0.42 -0.73 -46.16
CA ALA A 20 1.03 0.13 -45.15
C ALA A 20 1.86 -0.69 -44.16
N ASN A 21 2.80 -0.07 -43.52
CA ASN A 21 3.52 -0.63 -42.38
C ASN A 21 2.84 -0.13 -41.09
N ILE A 22 2.50 -1.04 -40.20
CA ILE A 22 1.87 -0.75 -38.91
C ILE A 22 2.92 -1.01 -37.83
N ASP A 23 3.37 0.01 -37.13
CA ASP A 23 4.30 -0.07 -36.01
C ASP A 23 3.57 0.26 -34.71
N CYS A 24 3.40 -0.75 -33.85
CA CYS A 24 2.76 -0.63 -32.55
C CYS A 24 3.60 -1.33 -31.50
N GLU A 25 3.77 -0.73 -30.33
CA GLU A 25 4.39 -1.39 -29.20
C GLU A 25 3.56 -2.63 -28.82
N TYR A 26 4.20 -3.80 -28.83
CA TYR A 26 3.52 -5.08 -28.62
C TYR A 26 2.97 -5.25 -27.21
N GLU A 27 3.69 -4.77 -26.17
CA GLU A 27 3.27 -4.85 -24.77
C GLU A 27 2.64 -3.54 -24.31
N GLN A 28 1.42 -3.62 -23.81
CA GLN A 28 0.63 -2.50 -23.28
C GLN A 28 0.26 -2.79 -21.83
N SER A 29 0.51 -1.84 -20.94
CA SER A 29 0.14 -2.00 -19.53
C SER A 29 -1.37 -1.91 -19.32
N TYR A 30 -1.91 -2.82 -18.52
CA TYR A 30 -3.30 -2.77 -18.08
C TYR A 30 -3.59 -1.47 -17.31
N CYS A 31 -4.80 -0.93 -17.49
CA CYS A 31 -5.30 0.22 -16.75
C CYS A 31 -6.77 -0.02 -16.35
N ALA A 32 -7.06 -0.08 -15.06
CA ALA A 32 -8.42 -0.37 -14.57
C ALA A 32 -9.43 0.67 -15.04
N GLY A 33 -10.57 0.18 -15.52
CA GLY A 33 -11.68 1.02 -15.94
C GLY A 33 -11.49 1.74 -17.28
N LYS A 34 -10.39 1.46 -18.00
CA LYS A 34 -10.14 2.01 -19.33
C LYS A 34 -9.76 0.89 -20.30
N PRO A 35 -10.32 0.87 -21.51
CA PRO A 35 -9.85 -0.04 -22.54
C PRO A 35 -8.42 0.34 -22.95
N VAL A 36 -7.56 -0.66 -23.11
CA VAL A 36 -6.20 -0.45 -23.61
C VAL A 36 -6.26 -0.33 -25.15
N GLN A 37 -6.03 0.87 -25.64
CA GLN A 37 -6.16 1.24 -27.07
C GLN A 37 -4.88 1.91 -27.56
N PRO A 38 -3.81 1.13 -27.85
CA PRO A 38 -2.55 1.68 -28.32
C PRO A 38 -2.72 2.37 -29.68
N LYS A 39 -1.98 3.45 -29.89
CA LYS A 39 -1.95 4.19 -31.14
C LYS A 39 -0.75 3.77 -31.98
N PRO A 40 -0.94 2.99 -33.06
CA PRO A 40 0.16 2.61 -33.94
C PRO A 40 0.62 3.78 -34.80
N ILE A 41 1.88 3.71 -35.25
CA ILE A 41 2.37 4.55 -36.33
C ILE A 41 2.13 3.79 -37.64
N VAL A 42 1.28 4.33 -38.49
CA VAL A 42 0.96 3.74 -39.80
C VAL A 42 1.67 4.51 -40.88
N THR A 43 2.49 3.83 -41.71
CA THR A 43 3.26 4.47 -42.77
C THR A 43 3.03 3.78 -44.11
N TYR A 44 3.03 4.59 -45.18
CA TYR A 44 3.00 4.11 -46.56
C TYR A 44 4.00 4.90 -47.39
N ASN A 45 4.94 4.20 -48.03
CA ASN A 45 6.04 4.79 -48.78
C ASN A 45 6.76 5.92 -47.97
N ASP A 46 7.13 5.62 -46.73
CA ASP A 46 7.81 6.52 -45.78
C ASP A 46 6.97 7.78 -45.37
N ILE A 47 5.69 7.82 -45.73
CA ILE A 47 4.79 8.89 -45.31
C ILE A 47 3.94 8.38 -44.15
N VAL A 48 3.94 9.12 -43.04
CA VAL A 48 3.05 8.81 -41.90
C VAL A 48 1.61 9.16 -42.25
N LEU A 49 0.74 8.20 -42.14
CA LEU A 49 -0.72 8.36 -42.38
C LEU A 49 -1.41 8.93 -41.15
N ALA A 50 -2.50 9.66 -41.36
CA ALA A 50 -3.27 10.32 -40.33
C ALA A 50 -4.58 9.58 -40.01
N GLU A 51 -4.78 9.21 -38.73
CA GLU A 51 -6.06 8.65 -38.23
C GLU A 51 -7.20 9.67 -38.45
N GLY A 52 -8.34 9.19 -38.92
CA GLY A 52 -9.51 10.02 -39.26
C GLY A 52 -9.45 10.67 -40.66
N VAL A 53 -8.31 10.56 -41.38
CA VAL A 53 -8.12 11.08 -42.74
C VAL A 53 -7.78 9.97 -43.74
N ASP A 54 -6.80 9.16 -43.40
CA ASP A 54 -6.30 8.08 -44.24
C ASP A 54 -6.76 6.69 -43.77
N TYR A 55 -7.02 6.55 -42.45
CA TYR A 55 -7.52 5.35 -41.84
C TYR A 55 -8.30 5.62 -40.55
N GLU A 56 -9.09 4.62 -40.12
CA GLU A 56 -9.74 4.52 -38.81
C GLU A 56 -9.24 3.26 -38.08
N ILE A 57 -9.27 3.27 -36.73
CA ILE A 57 -8.92 2.11 -35.91
C ILE A 57 -10.16 1.60 -35.22
N GLU A 58 -10.41 0.29 -35.32
CA GLU A 58 -11.44 -0.43 -34.60
C GLU A 58 -10.79 -1.44 -33.66
N TYR A 59 -11.04 -1.31 -32.36
CA TYR A 59 -10.51 -2.20 -31.32
C TYR A 59 -11.55 -3.27 -30.99
N GLU A 60 -11.08 -4.46 -30.60
CA GLU A 60 -11.97 -5.51 -30.08
C GLU A 60 -12.62 -5.05 -28.75
N ASP A 61 -13.87 -5.48 -28.51
CA ASP A 61 -14.71 -4.97 -27.43
C ASP A 61 -14.30 -5.40 -26.01
N ASP A 62 -13.36 -6.33 -25.79
CA ASP A 62 -13.11 -6.96 -24.49
C ASP A 62 -11.68 -6.78 -23.97
N LEU A 63 -11.21 -5.52 -23.90
CA LEU A 63 -9.83 -5.16 -23.54
C LEU A 63 -9.61 -4.92 -22.01
N TRP A 64 -10.38 -5.60 -21.17
CA TRP A 64 -10.38 -5.40 -19.71
C TRP A 64 -9.44 -6.33 -18.94
N ARG A 65 -8.64 -7.15 -19.62
CA ARG A 65 -7.75 -8.16 -19.01
C ARG A 65 -6.42 -8.24 -19.72
N ALA A 66 -5.39 -8.73 -19.01
CA ALA A 66 -4.12 -9.12 -19.61
C ALA A 66 -4.36 -10.25 -20.62
N TRP A 67 -4.20 -9.97 -21.91
CA TRP A 67 -4.50 -10.89 -23.02
C TRP A 67 -3.90 -10.39 -24.34
N LEU A 68 -3.68 -11.30 -25.27
CA LEU A 68 -3.41 -10.95 -26.66
C LEU A 68 -4.68 -10.34 -27.27
N ALA A 69 -4.59 -9.09 -27.70
CA ALA A 69 -5.67 -8.32 -28.29
C ALA A 69 -5.37 -7.96 -29.73
N PHE A 70 -6.43 -7.70 -30.50
CA PHE A 70 -6.33 -7.29 -31.89
C PHE A 70 -7.02 -5.95 -32.11
N ALA A 71 -6.48 -5.16 -33.04
CA ALA A 71 -7.14 -3.99 -33.57
C ALA A 71 -7.06 -3.99 -35.10
N TYR A 72 -8.07 -3.42 -35.71
CA TYR A 72 -8.21 -3.37 -37.16
C TYR A 72 -8.02 -1.95 -37.66
N ILE A 73 -7.23 -1.79 -38.72
CA ILE A 73 -7.03 -0.54 -39.42
C ILE A 73 -7.82 -0.59 -40.72
N LYS A 74 -8.80 0.29 -40.85
CA LYS A 74 -9.65 0.41 -42.02
C LYS A 74 -9.25 1.64 -42.84
N GLY A 75 -8.83 1.44 -44.07
CA GLY A 75 -8.48 2.52 -44.99
C GLY A 75 -9.69 3.39 -45.34
N ILE A 76 -9.49 4.71 -45.32
CA ILE A 76 -10.46 5.72 -45.76
C ILE A 76 -9.76 6.75 -46.67
N GLY A 77 -10.54 7.62 -47.32
CA GLY A 77 -10.00 8.67 -48.17
C GLY A 77 -9.23 8.10 -49.39
N ASN A 78 -7.93 8.23 -49.41
CA ASN A 78 -7.05 7.73 -50.47
C ASN A 78 -6.69 6.24 -50.27
N PHE A 79 -7.16 5.62 -49.22
CA PHE A 79 -6.94 4.22 -48.90
C PHE A 79 -8.25 3.44 -48.83
N ASN A 80 -8.20 2.13 -49.02
CA ASN A 80 -9.31 1.22 -48.85
C ASN A 80 -8.81 -0.08 -48.20
N GLY A 81 -9.72 -1.07 -48.00
CA GLY A 81 -9.40 -2.35 -47.39
C GLY A 81 -9.23 -2.27 -45.88
N THR A 82 -8.75 -3.36 -45.28
CA THR A 82 -8.54 -3.51 -43.84
C THR A 82 -7.27 -4.30 -43.61
N ASP A 83 -6.51 -3.89 -42.60
CA ASP A 83 -5.39 -4.62 -42.04
C ASP A 83 -5.57 -4.72 -40.52
N SER A 84 -4.73 -5.48 -39.81
CA SER A 84 -4.80 -5.66 -38.36
C SER A 84 -3.42 -5.69 -37.73
N PHE A 85 -3.37 -5.34 -36.47
CA PHE A 85 -2.20 -5.54 -35.62
C PHE A 85 -2.61 -6.19 -34.30
N GLU A 86 -1.68 -6.93 -33.72
CA GLU A 86 -1.83 -7.55 -32.42
C GLU A 86 -0.98 -6.84 -31.37
N TYR A 87 -1.46 -6.85 -30.13
CA TYR A 87 -0.71 -6.37 -28.98
C TYR A 87 -1.10 -7.17 -27.72
N ASN A 88 -0.19 -7.25 -26.77
CA ASN A 88 -0.37 -7.99 -25.54
C ASN A 88 -0.63 -7.01 -24.38
N VAL A 89 -1.76 -7.15 -23.69
CA VAL A 89 -2.06 -6.39 -22.48
C VAL A 89 -1.48 -7.14 -21.30
N VAL A 90 -0.44 -6.56 -20.67
CA VAL A 90 0.23 -7.13 -19.49
C VAL A 90 -0.29 -6.52 -18.20
N GLU A 91 -0.21 -7.28 -17.12
CA GLU A 91 -0.57 -6.77 -15.79
C GLU A 91 0.32 -5.57 -15.42
N ALA A 92 -0.30 -4.54 -14.84
CA ALA A 92 0.42 -3.39 -14.32
C ALA A 92 0.99 -3.69 -12.94
N GLU A 93 2.28 -3.42 -12.73
CA GLU A 93 2.94 -3.67 -11.46
C GLU A 93 2.65 -2.54 -10.46
N ILE A 94 2.27 -2.93 -9.24
CA ILE A 94 2.23 -2.04 -8.08
C ILE A 94 3.61 -2.04 -7.43
N SER A 95 4.29 -0.91 -7.44
CA SER A 95 5.58 -0.67 -6.81
C SER A 95 5.44 0.26 -5.59
N SER A 96 6.51 0.45 -4.83
CA SER A 96 6.53 1.37 -3.68
C SER A 96 6.24 2.83 -4.06
N GLU A 97 6.58 3.24 -5.27
CA GLU A 97 6.34 4.59 -5.79
C GLU A 97 4.85 4.90 -6.00
N ASN A 98 4.05 3.85 -6.15
CA ASN A 98 2.61 3.96 -6.35
C ASN A 98 1.82 4.18 -5.06
N ILE A 99 2.47 4.13 -3.88
CA ILE A 99 1.81 4.06 -2.58
C ILE A 99 2.03 5.35 -1.79
N SER A 100 0.93 5.97 -1.38
CA SER A 100 0.91 7.07 -0.41
C SER A 100 0.09 6.66 0.81
N VAL A 101 0.66 6.82 2.02
CA VAL A 101 -0.01 6.47 3.28
C VAL A 101 0.57 7.27 4.45
N ASP A 102 -0.27 7.62 5.43
CA ASP A 102 0.22 8.08 6.74
C ASP A 102 0.71 6.85 7.52
N THR A 103 2.00 6.83 7.83
CA THR A 103 2.67 5.74 8.52
C THR A 103 2.75 5.92 10.04
N SER A 104 2.08 6.94 10.60
CA SER A 104 2.07 7.23 12.04
C SER A 104 0.74 6.83 12.70
N CYS A 105 0.83 5.97 13.72
CA CYS A 105 -0.29 5.55 14.55
C CYS A 105 0.08 5.69 16.02
N THR A 106 -0.92 5.66 16.91
CA THR A 106 -0.71 5.59 18.36
C THR A 106 -1.38 4.33 18.89
N TYR A 107 -0.77 3.68 19.87
CA TYR A 107 -1.33 2.49 20.52
C TYR A 107 -2.71 2.78 21.09
N THR A 108 -3.67 1.93 20.74
CA THR A 108 -5.07 2.01 21.20
C THR A 108 -5.55 0.75 21.92
N GLY A 109 -4.72 -0.31 21.93
CA GLY A 109 -5.11 -1.66 22.37
C GLY A 109 -5.74 -2.50 21.26
N TYR A 110 -6.01 -1.92 20.08
CA TYR A 110 -6.62 -2.58 18.92
C TYR A 110 -5.67 -2.53 17.72
N ALA A 111 -5.97 -3.37 16.72
CA ALA A 111 -5.21 -3.40 15.49
C ALA A 111 -5.25 -2.04 14.76
N GLN A 112 -4.09 -1.52 14.43
CA GLN A 112 -3.92 -0.32 13.60
C GLN A 112 -3.90 -0.72 12.13
N THR A 113 -4.68 -0.05 11.32
CA THR A 113 -4.85 -0.37 9.89
C THR A 113 -4.79 0.91 9.03
N PRO A 114 -3.62 1.54 8.93
CA PRO A 114 -3.47 2.73 8.08
C PRO A 114 -3.93 2.42 6.66
N ALA A 115 -4.64 3.35 6.04
CA ALA A 115 -5.25 3.15 4.72
C ALA A 115 -4.33 3.72 3.63
N PRO A 116 -3.76 2.89 2.74
CA PRO A 116 -2.97 3.37 1.62
C PRO A 116 -3.86 3.93 0.52
N VAL A 117 -3.34 4.92 -0.19
CA VAL A 117 -3.80 5.33 -1.51
C VAL A 117 -2.81 4.78 -2.51
N VAL A 118 -3.28 3.94 -3.42
CA VAL A 118 -2.46 3.32 -4.48
C VAL A 118 -2.83 3.94 -5.80
N THR A 119 -1.83 4.47 -6.52
CA THR A 119 -2.02 5.14 -7.82
C THR A 119 -1.08 4.55 -8.85
N VAL A 120 -1.61 3.98 -9.92
CA VAL A 120 -0.83 3.43 -11.04
C VAL A 120 -1.27 4.14 -12.32
N SER A 121 -0.31 4.60 -13.11
CA SER A 121 -0.57 5.33 -14.38
C SER A 121 -1.57 6.49 -14.24
N GLY A 122 -1.56 7.18 -13.07
CA GLY A 122 -2.44 8.31 -12.78
C GLY A 122 -3.85 7.94 -12.31
N GLU A 123 -4.18 6.64 -12.22
CA GLU A 123 -5.47 6.15 -11.72
C GLU A 123 -5.37 5.68 -10.27
N VAL A 124 -6.32 6.11 -9.43
CA VAL A 124 -6.42 5.65 -8.03
C VAL A 124 -7.12 4.30 -7.99
N LEU A 125 -6.41 3.31 -7.49
CA LEU A 125 -6.89 1.93 -7.43
C LEU A 125 -7.86 1.71 -6.27
N ARG A 126 -8.76 0.74 -6.42
CA ARG A 126 -9.81 0.40 -5.45
C ARG A 126 -9.41 -0.80 -4.61
N ARG A 127 -9.31 -0.60 -3.29
CA ARG A 127 -9.06 -1.69 -2.35
C ARG A 127 -10.18 -2.74 -2.42
N GLY A 128 -9.79 -4.03 -2.42
CA GLY A 128 -10.72 -5.16 -2.52
C GLY A 128 -11.17 -5.48 -3.95
N VAL A 129 -10.75 -4.67 -4.93
CA VAL A 129 -11.01 -4.91 -6.36
C VAL A 129 -9.70 -4.98 -7.12
N ASP A 130 -8.89 -3.94 -7.06
CA ASP A 130 -7.66 -3.81 -7.84
C ASP A 130 -6.42 -4.21 -6.99
N TYR A 131 -6.52 -4.14 -5.68
CA TYR A 131 -5.51 -4.61 -4.73
C TYR A 131 -6.11 -5.00 -3.39
N ASN A 132 -5.38 -5.81 -2.63
CA ASN A 132 -5.73 -6.14 -1.24
C ASN A 132 -4.65 -5.64 -0.28
N VAL A 133 -5.02 -5.52 1.02
CA VAL A 133 -4.10 -5.09 2.08
C VAL A 133 -4.19 -6.04 3.27
N SER A 134 -3.05 -6.50 3.73
CA SER A 134 -2.90 -7.27 4.97
C SER A 134 -1.95 -6.56 5.93
N TYR A 135 -2.06 -6.86 7.23
CA TYR A 135 -1.27 -6.21 8.28
C TYR A 135 -0.64 -7.25 9.19
N THR A 136 0.58 -6.97 9.68
CA THR A 136 1.27 -7.76 10.68
C THR A 136 1.90 -6.85 11.74
N ASN A 137 2.08 -7.35 12.96
CA ASN A 137 2.62 -6.59 14.11
C ASN A 137 1.92 -5.26 14.37
N ASN A 138 0.63 -5.20 14.08
CA ASN A 138 -0.13 -3.94 14.01
C ASN A 138 -0.97 -3.63 15.27
N VAL A 139 -0.67 -4.24 16.42
CA VAL A 139 -1.40 -4.02 17.67
C VAL A 139 -0.56 -3.27 18.70
N ASN A 140 0.65 -3.75 18.99
CA ASN A 140 1.50 -3.18 20.02
C ASN A 140 2.36 -2.03 19.49
N ALA A 141 2.79 -1.15 20.39
CA ALA A 141 3.76 -0.10 20.05
C ALA A 141 5.05 -0.70 19.48
N GLY A 142 5.60 -0.03 18.47
CA GLY A 142 6.73 -0.49 17.68
C GLY A 142 6.49 -0.37 16.18
N THR A 143 7.10 -1.26 15.39
CA THR A 143 6.94 -1.27 13.93
C THR A 143 5.91 -2.30 13.51
N GLY A 144 4.81 -1.83 12.93
CA GLY A 144 3.85 -2.63 12.18
C GLY A 144 4.20 -2.68 10.70
N TYR A 145 3.63 -3.62 9.98
CA TYR A 145 3.82 -3.76 8.53
C TYR A 145 2.47 -3.90 7.84
N MET A 146 2.37 -3.25 6.71
CA MET A 146 1.25 -3.31 5.77
C MET A 146 1.76 -3.92 4.47
N THR A 147 1.12 -4.96 3.96
CA THR A 147 1.45 -5.56 2.66
C THR A 147 0.29 -5.32 1.69
N ILE A 148 0.61 -4.70 0.58
CA ILE A 148 -0.30 -4.43 -0.54
C ILE A 148 0.00 -5.45 -1.62
N ALA A 149 -1.04 -6.12 -2.13
CA ALA A 149 -0.95 -7.14 -3.17
C ALA A 149 -1.89 -6.79 -4.32
N GLY A 150 -1.37 -6.72 -5.54
CA GLY A 150 -2.15 -6.47 -6.75
C GLY A 150 -3.13 -7.59 -7.06
N MET A 151 -4.24 -7.26 -7.72
CA MET A 151 -5.31 -8.17 -8.13
C MET A 151 -5.93 -7.68 -9.45
N ASN A 152 -6.57 -8.61 -10.19
CA ASN A 152 -7.45 -8.29 -11.34
C ASN A 152 -6.80 -7.38 -12.39
N GLY A 153 -5.64 -7.75 -12.91
CA GLY A 153 -4.87 -6.98 -13.90
C GLY A 153 -3.78 -6.14 -13.29
N TYR A 154 -3.64 -6.17 -11.96
CA TYR A 154 -2.48 -5.62 -11.25
C TYR A 154 -1.69 -6.74 -10.57
N THR A 155 -0.37 -6.63 -10.59
CA THR A 155 0.56 -7.57 -9.97
C THR A 155 1.46 -6.84 -8.95
N GLY A 156 2.32 -7.58 -8.28
CA GLY A 156 3.29 -7.05 -7.31
C GLY A 156 2.83 -7.14 -5.86
N TYR A 157 3.85 -7.15 -4.97
CA TYR A 157 3.69 -7.17 -3.52
C TYR A 157 4.60 -6.11 -2.92
N VAL A 158 4.03 -5.15 -2.21
CA VAL A 158 4.78 -4.08 -1.54
C VAL A 158 4.49 -4.12 -0.05
N THR A 159 5.55 -4.19 0.76
CA THR A 159 5.45 -4.10 2.22
C THR A 159 5.94 -2.74 2.69
N VAL A 160 5.06 -2.00 3.35
CA VAL A 160 5.32 -0.68 3.90
C VAL A 160 5.33 -0.77 5.43
N PRO A 161 6.43 -0.39 6.10
CA PRO A 161 6.46 -0.28 7.56
C PRO A 161 5.69 0.96 8.01
N PHE A 162 5.05 0.87 9.19
CA PHE A 162 4.47 2.02 9.87
C PHE A 162 4.77 1.96 11.37
N THR A 163 4.79 3.13 12.02
CA THR A 163 5.12 3.25 13.43
C THR A 163 3.86 3.32 14.29
N ILE A 164 3.81 2.50 15.34
CA ILE A 164 2.82 2.60 16.40
C ILE A 164 3.53 3.17 17.62
N SER A 165 3.31 4.45 17.91
CA SER A 165 3.86 5.12 19.08
C SER A 165 3.19 4.62 20.35
N PRO A 166 3.91 4.53 21.49
CA PRO A 166 3.30 4.28 22.79
C PRO A 166 2.20 5.32 23.09
N LYS A 167 1.20 4.90 23.83
CA LYS A 167 0.17 5.82 24.33
C LYS A 167 0.73 6.63 25.48
N ALA A 168 0.81 7.94 25.33
CA ALA A 168 1.12 8.84 26.43
C ALA A 168 -0.01 8.83 27.44
N VAL A 169 0.35 8.69 28.74
CA VAL A 169 -0.62 8.67 29.84
C VAL A 169 -0.37 9.85 30.79
N SER A 170 -1.45 10.39 31.31
CA SER A 170 -1.45 11.53 32.24
C SER A 170 -1.39 11.09 33.70
N GLU A 171 -1.93 9.93 34.03
CA GLU A 171 -2.01 9.39 35.37
C GLU A 171 -1.54 7.93 35.42
N VAL A 172 -0.64 7.65 36.36
CA VAL A 172 -0.17 6.30 36.69
C VAL A 172 -0.48 6.01 38.16
N GLU A 173 -1.29 5.00 38.42
CA GLU A 173 -1.63 4.54 39.78
C GLU A 173 -0.98 3.17 40.04
N ILE A 174 -0.20 3.06 41.12
CA ILE A 174 0.27 1.78 41.63
C ILE A 174 -0.68 1.35 42.75
N LEU A 175 -1.34 0.19 42.57
CA LEU A 175 -2.25 -0.30 43.62
C LEU A 175 -1.48 -0.62 44.91
N LYS A 176 -2.17 -0.50 46.05
CA LYS A 176 -1.56 -0.71 47.34
C LYS A 176 -0.92 -2.10 47.46
N ILE A 177 0.34 -2.10 47.86
CA ILE A 177 1.11 -3.29 48.12
C ILE A 177 0.81 -3.73 49.59
N ALA A 178 0.50 -5.00 49.80
CA ALA A 178 0.35 -5.56 51.14
C ALA A 178 1.72 -5.62 51.86
N ASP A 179 1.71 -5.64 53.18
CA ASP A 179 2.91 -5.87 53.98
C ASP A 179 3.52 -7.23 53.62
N VAL A 180 4.84 -7.29 53.51
CA VAL A 180 5.57 -8.50 53.10
C VAL A 180 6.44 -9.00 54.25
N ASP A 181 6.49 -10.30 54.49
CA ASP A 181 7.30 -10.90 55.53
C ASP A 181 8.81 -10.78 55.20
N TYR A 182 9.58 -10.47 56.20
CA TYR A 182 11.05 -10.46 56.12
C TYR A 182 11.54 -11.91 55.85
N THR A 183 12.38 -12.08 54.84
CA THR A 183 12.93 -13.37 54.36
C THR A 183 14.44 -13.50 54.52
N GLY A 184 15.12 -12.45 54.96
CA GLY A 184 16.58 -12.34 54.92
C GLY A 184 17.15 -11.98 53.55
N ASN A 185 16.34 -11.95 52.53
CA ASN A 185 16.70 -11.63 51.14
C ASN A 185 15.89 -10.42 50.64
N ALA A 186 16.30 -9.87 49.49
CA ALA A 186 15.56 -8.78 48.85
C ALA A 186 14.17 -9.26 48.40
N VAL A 187 13.10 -8.63 48.89
CA VAL A 187 11.71 -8.92 48.56
C VAL A 187 11.25 -8.05 47.39
N ARG A 188 10.54 -8.64 46.43
CA ARG A 188 10.06 -7.99 45.19
C ARG A 188 8.60 -8.37 44.94
N PRO A 189 7.65 -7.74 45.64
CA PRO A 189 6.24 -8.05 45.47
C PRO A 189 5.78 -7.71 44.04
N SER A 190 4.91 -8.52 43.45
CA SER A 190 4.27 -8.20 42.19
C SER A 190 3.39 -6.96 42.36
N LEU A 191 3.45 -6.06 41.40
CA LEU A 191 2.65 -4.84 41.38
C LEU A 191 1.49 -4.94 40.39
N PHE A 192 0.44 -4.22 40.70
CA PHE A 192 -0.66 -3.94 39.78
C PHE A 192 -0.66 -2.44 39.50
N VAL A 193 -0.58 -2.11 38.21
CA VAL A 193 -0.42 -0.73 37.75
C VAL A 193 -1.58 -0.37 36.84
N LYS A 194 -2.13 0.83 37.03
CA LYS A 194 -3.10 1.42 36.12
C LYS A 194 -2.50 2.61 35.40
N ALA A 195 -2.88 2.76 34.14
CA ALA A 195 -2.61 3.92 33.29
C ALA A 195 -3.95 4.54 32.89
N ASP A 196 -4.17 5.83 33.23
CA ASP A 196 -5.46 6.54 33.02
C ASP A 196 -6.66 5.71 33.50
N GLY A 197 -6.58 5.10 34.70
CA GLY A 197 -7.63 4.31 35.33
C GLY A 197 -7.74 2.84 34.84
N ASN A 198 -7.04 2.43 33.81
CA ASN A 198 -7.09 1.08 33.23
C ASN A 198 -5.90 0.22 33.65
N MET A 199 -6.16 -1.04 34.03
CA MET A 199 -5.10 -1.99 34.35
C MET A 199 -4.23 -2.25 33.13
N ILE A 200 -2.89 -2.19 33.30
CA ILE A 200 -1.92 -2.50 32.25
C ILE A 200 -1.18 -3.80 32.56
N LYS A 201 -0.61 -4.42 31.52
CA LYS A 201 0.13 -5.68 31.64
C LYS A 201 1.53 -5.41 32.25
N SER A 202 2.08 -6.40 32.92
CA SER A 202 3.43 -6.33 33.47
C SER A 202 4.54 -6.18 32.41
N SER A 203 4.23 -6.48 31.14
CA SER A 203 5.11 -6.23 30.01
C SER A 203 5.23 -4.75 29.62
N ASP A 204 4.32 -3.90 30.10
CA ASP A 204 4.22 -2.48 29.77
C ASP A 204 4.85 -1.57 30.82
N TYR A 205 5.55 -2.13 31.81
CA TYR A 205 6.31 -1.38 32.81
C TYR A 205 7.48 -2.19 33.37
N THR A 206 8.44 -1.49 33.94
CA THR A 206 9.53 -2.06 34.74
C THR A 206 9.44 -1.57 36.17
N VAL A 207 9.93 -2.38 37.13
CA VAL A 207 9.94 -2.03 38.56
C VAL A 207 11.35 -2.10 39.12
N THR A 208 11.77 -1.02 39.76
CA THR A 208 13.01 -0.96 40.54
C THR A 208 12.68 -0.81 42.02
N TYR A 209 13.32 -1.64 42.88
CA TYR A 209 13.09 -1.66 44.31
C TYR A 209 14.29 -1.08 45.07
N TYR A 210 13.97 -0.34 46.14
CA TYR A 210 14.96 0.22 47.04
C TYR A 210 14.60 -0.12 48.49
N ASN A 211 15.62 -0.30 49.35
CA ASN A 211 15.49 -0.64 50.76
C ASN A 211 14.64 -1.91 51.01
N ASN A 212 14.68 -2.86 50.05
CA ASN A 212 13.78 -3.98 50.03
C ASN A 212 14.35 -5.29 50.62
N THR A 213 15.35 -5.19 51.52
CA THR A 213 15.98 -6.34 52.15
C THR A 213 15.68 -6.43 53.65
N ASN A 214 15.70 -5.32 54.39
CA ASN A 214 15.55 -5.28 55.85
C ASN A 214 14.12 -4.90 56.27
N VAL A 215 13.76 -5.26 57.49
CA VAL A 215 12.50 -4.81 58.11
C VAL A 215 12.43 -3.28 58.10
N GLY A 216 11.29 -2.76 57.69
CA GLY A 216 11.09 -1.30 57.57
C GLY A 216 10.26 -0.95 56.32
N THR A 217 10.50 0.27 55.80
CA THR A 217 9.79 0.77 54.62
C THR A 217 10.68 0.63 53.41
N ALA A 218 10.17 -0.11 52.41
CA ALA A 218 10.77 -0.26 51.08
C ALA A 218 10.03 0.61 50.04
N THR A 219 10.71 0.93 48.94
CA THR A 219 10.17 1.74 47.86
C THR A 219 10.18 0.91 46.56
N ALA A 220 9.09 0.93 45.81
CA ALA A 220 8.99 0.44 44.45
C ALA A 220 8.81 1.62 43.49
N VAL A 221 9.64 1.70 42.46
CA VAL A 221 9.58 2.70 41.40
C VAL A 221 9.17 2.01 40.10
N VAL A 222 8.07 2.47 39.50
CA VAL A 222 7.51 1.98 38.24
C VAL A 222 7.89 2.96 37.14
N THR A 223 8.47 2.42 36.06
CA THR A 223 8.73 3.15 34.80
C THR A 223 7.92 2.48 33.71
N LEU A 224 7.03 3.24 33.05
CA LEU A 224 6.26 2.72 31.91
C LEU A 224 7.17 2.44 30.72
N GLY A 225 6.74 1.53 29.88
CA GLY A 225 7.41 1.11 28.66
C GLY A 225 6.44 0.32 27.78
N GLY A 226 6.96 -0.35 26.76
CA GLY A 226 6.11 -1.13 25.86
C GLY A 226 5.06 -0.26 25.18
N ASN A 227 3.80 -0.51 25.48
CA ASN A 227 2.66 0.16 24.83
C ASN A 227 2.30 1.53 25.45
N TYR A 228 2.92 1.91 26.56
CA TYR A 228 2.60 3.13 27.29
C TYR A 228 3.85 3.93 27.61
N GLU A 229 3.71 5.25 27.70
CA GLU A 229 4.75 6.15 28.15
C GLU A 229 4.20 7.17 29.15
N SER A 230 5.03 7.55 30.13
CA SER A 230 4.75 8.65 31.05
C SER A 230 5.97 9.55 31.13
N ARG A 231 5.75 10.83 31.46
CA ARG A 231 6.81 11.81 31.55
C ARG A 231 7.86 11.48 32.63
N TYR A 232 7.39 10.86 33.73
CA TYR A 232 8.24 10.52 34.89
C TYR A 232 7.85 9.15 35.45
N PRO A 233 8.81 8.41 36.04
CA PRO A 233 8.52 7.25 36.87
C PRO A 233 7.65 7.62 38.09
N VAL A 234 6.82 6.67 38.53
CA VAL A 234 5.97 6.82 39.72
C VAL A 234 6.42 5.83 40.79
N SER A 235 6.40 6.26 42.05
CA SER A 235 6.83 5.43 43.17
C SER A 235 5.73 5.21 44.21
N THR A 236 5.83 4.07 44.89
CA THR A 236 5.02 3.75 46.07
C THR A 236 5.88 3.08 47.14
N THR A 237 5.38 3.02 48.37
CA THR A 237 6.09 2.36 49.47
C THR A 237 5.29 1.14 49.97
N PHE A 238 5.99 0.17 50.55
CA PHE A 238 5.43 -0.97 51.26
C PHE A 238 6.27 -1.32 52.48
N LYS A 239 5.68 -2.08 53.42
CA LYS A 239 6.41 -2.48 54.65
C LYS A 239 6.92 -3.90 54.53
N ILE A 240 8.15 -4.09 55.03
CA ILE A 240 8.72 -5.39 55.30
C ILE A 240 8.60 -5.59 56.82
N VAL A 241 7.89 -6.61 57.27
CA VAL A 241 7.57 -6.88 58.66
C VAL A 241 8.14 -8.25 59.09
N LEU A 242 8.42 -8.37 60.39
CA LEU A 242 8.73 -9.70 60.94
C LEU A 242 7.45 -10.55 60.88
N GLY A 243 7.52 -11.71 60.23
CA GLY A 243 6.42 -12.67 60.20
C GLY A 243 5.96 -13.03 61.63
N LYS A 244 4.65 -13.24 61.81
CA LYS A 244 4.15 -13.73 63.12
C LYS A 244 4.77 -15.10 63.37
N PRO A 245 5.23 -15.38 64.62
CA PRO A 245 5.65 -16.75 64.99
C PRO A 245 4.47 -17.70 64.69
N LYS A 246 4.78 -18.82 64.01
CA LYS A 246 3.81 -19.92 63.86
C LYS A 246 3.63 -20.65 65.16
#